data_59b2c593582ad1c5ee8abb84fc0b14b0
#
_entry.id   59b2c593582ad1c5ee8abb84fc0b14b0
#
_cell.length_a   1.000
_cell.length_b   1.000
_cell.length_c   1.000
_cell.angle_alpha   90.00
_cell.angle_beta   90.00
_cell.angle_gamma   90.00
#
_symmetry.space_group_name_H-M   'P 1'
#
loop_
_entity.id
_entity.type
_entity.pdbx_description
1 polymer ?
#
loop_
_entity_poly.entity_id
_entity_poly.type
_entity_poly.pdbx_seq_one_letter_code
_entity_poly.pdbx_strand_id
1 'polypeptide(L)'
;MESILIIDDEAQIRSMVRLVLEREGYVVSEAPDGAEGIRLFREKPADLIITDLIMPNKDGIGMMLELKKEFPAVNIIAMSGGGLNRPDGYLLGAKKLGAVHTLAKPINRQELLRVVKDALKATPATADSK
;
A
#
# COMPACT_ATOMS: atom_id res chain seq x y z
N MET A 1 7.65 9.85 -13.36
CA MET A 1 6.39 9.84 -12.64
C MET A 1 6.28 8.57 -11.86
N GLU A 2 5.94 8.70 -10.63
CA GLU A 2 5.90 7.54 -9.76
C GLU A 2 4.65 6.71 -9.97
N SER A 3 4.79 5.42 -9.79
CA SER A 3 3.68 4.49 -9.95
C SER A 3 3.28 3.90 -8.61
N ILE A 4 1.98 3.72 -8.43
CA ILE A 4 1.41 3.23 -7.19
C ILE A 4 0.45 2.10 -7.50
N LEU A 5 0.58 0.99 -6.77
CA LEU A 5 -0.33 -0.13 -6.90
C LEU A 5 -1.25 -0.14 -5.66
N ILE A 6 -2.55 -0.12 -5.88
CA ILE A 6 -3.53 -0.14 -4.79
C ILE A 6 -4.15 -1.51 -4.72
N ILE A 7 -4.11 -2.14 -3.55
CA ILE A 7 -4.67 -3.46 -3.33
C ILE A 7 -5.73 -3.39 -2.25
N ASP A 8 -6.97 -3.63 -2.61
CA ASP A 8 -8.09 -3.56 -1.67
C ASP A 8 -9.25 -4.30 -2.32
N ASP A 9 -9.97 -5.10 -1.55
CA ASP A 9 -11.11 -5.83 -2.10
C ASP A 9 -12.35 -4.95 -2.28
N GLU A 10 -12.36 -3.76 -1.74
CA GLU A 10 -13.48 -2.85 -1.91
C GLU A 10 -13.26 -1.92 -3.09
N ALA A 11 -14.03 -2.11 -4.13
CA ALA A 11 -13.88 -1.32 -5.35
C ALA A 11 -14.05 0.18 -5.10
N GLN A 12 -14.92 0.55 -4.18
CA GLN A 12 -15.14 1.95 -3.88
C GLN A 12 -13.91 2.61 -3.28
N ILE A 13 -13.20 1.89 -2.42
CA ILE A 13 -11.98 2.41 -1.83
C ILE A 13 -10.91 2.54 -2.91
N ARG A 14 -10.75 1.53 -3.75
CA ARG A 14 -9.77 1.60 -4.85
C ARG A 14 -10.05 2.80 -5.75
N SER A 15 -11.31 2.99 -6.11
CA SER A 15 -11.67 4.10 -7.01
C SER A 15 -11.38 5.45 -6.38
N MET A 16 -11.70 5.59 -5.12
CA MET A 16 -11.50 6.86 -4.43
C MET A 16 -10.01 7.16 -4.30
N VAL A 17 -9.23 6.19 -3.85
CA VAL A 17 -7.79 6.39 -3.67
C VAL A 17 -7.14 6.66 -5.02
N ARG A 18 -7.53 5.91 -6.04
CA ARG A 18 -7.00 6.13 -7.38
C ARG A 18 -7.25 7.54 -7.88
N LEU A 19 -8.48 8.01 -7.73
CA LEU A 19 -8.84 9.33 -8.21
C LEU A 19 -8.00 10.42 -7.53
N VAL A 20 -7.85 10.31 -6.22
CA VAL A 20 -7.07 11.28 -5.48
C VAL A 20 -5.62 11.27 -5.95
N LEU A 21 -5.05 10.09 -6.13
CA LEU A 21 -3.65 9.99 -6.52
C LEU A 21 -3.40 10.40 -7.97
N GLU A 22 -4.31 10.04 -8.86
CA GLU A 22 -4.13 10.42 -10.26
C GLU A 22 -4.19 11.94 -10.43
N ARG A 23 -4.98 12.60 -9.62
CA ARG A 23 -5.04 14.06 -9.66
C ARG A 23 -3.72 14.70 -9.26
N GLU A 24 -2.91 13.97 -8.49
CA GLU A 24 -1.60 14.47 -8.09
C GLU A 24 -0.50 14.07 -9.09
N GLY A 25 -0.87 13.40 -10.16
CA GLY A 25 0.09 13.05 -11.19
C GLY A 25 0.70 11.67 -11.11
N TYR A 26 0.27 10.85 -10.16
CA TYR A 26 0.79 9.50 -10.04
C TYR A 26 0.13 8.57 -11.07
N VAL A 27 0.86 7.54 -11.47
CA VAL A 27 0.31 6.50 -12.33
C VAL A 27 -0.18 5.39 -11.41
N VAL A 28 -1.44 5.02 -11.51
CA VAL A 28 -2.06 4.11 -10.56
C VAL A 28 -2.56 2.83 -11.22
N SER A 29 -2.27 1.69 -10.59
CA SER A 29 -2.88 0.42 -10.97
C SER A 29 -3.60 -0.16 -9.76
N GLU A 30 -4.48 -1.09 -9.97
CA GLU A 30 -5.34 -1.63 -8.93
C GLU A 30 -5.37 -3.15 -8.95
N ALA A 31 -5.51 -3.74 -7.78
CA ALA A 31 -5.74 -5.18 -7.64
C ALA A 31 -6.80 -5.41 -6.59
N PRO A 32 -7.71 -6.37 -6.80
CA PRO A 32 -8.79 -6.62 -5.84
C PRO A 32 -8.38 -7.50 -4.66
N ASP A 33 -7.22 -8.13 -4.73
CA ASP A 33 -6.75 -8.98 -3.64
C ASP A 33 -5.24 -9.14 -3.70
N GLY A 34 -4.69 -9.77 -2.69
CA GLY A 34 -3.25 -9.92 -2.58
C GLY A 34 -2.61 -10.77 -3.65
N ALA A 35 -3.32 -11.82 -4.10
CA ALA A 35 -2.76 -12.69 -5.14
C ALA A 35 -2.58 -11.91 -6.43
N GLU A 36 -3.59 -11.15 -6.82
CA GLU A 36 -3.49 -10.33 -8.02
C GLU A 36 -2.47 -9.20 -7.83
N GLY A 37 -2.39 -8.65 -6.63
CA GLY A 37 -1.42 -7.62 -6.32
C GLY A 37 0.01 -8.11 -6.51
N ILE A 38 0.31 -9.31 -6.02
CA ILE A 38 1.63 -9.89 -6.19
C ILE A 38 1.92 -10.13 -7.67
N ARG A 39 0.95 -10.66 -8.39
CA ARG A 39 1.11 -10.92 -9.81
C ARG A 39 1.44 -9.65 -10.58
N LEU A 40 0.68 -8.60 -10.33
CA LEU A 40 0.90 -7.33 -11.01
C LEU A 40 2.25 -6.72 -10.64
N PHE A 41 2.61 -6.80 -9.38
CA PHE A 41 3.87 -6.23 -8.94
C PHE A 41 5.06 -6.97 -9.56
N ARG A 42 4.96 -8.28 -9.69
CA ARG A 42 6.02 -9.06 -10.33
C ARG A 42 6.18 -8.68 -11.80
N GLU A 43 5.07 -8.43 -12.47
CA GLU A 43 5.12 -8.04 -13.88
C GLU A 43 5.71 -6.66 -14.05
N LYS A 44 5.30 -5.73 -13.20
CA LYS A 44 5.76 -4.36 -13.31
C LYS A 44 5.80 -3.76 -11.92
N PRO A 45 6.94 -3.80 -11.27
CA PRO A 45 7.05 -3.28 -9.92
C PRO A 45 6.68 -1.81 -9.83
N ALA A 46 5.87 -1.48 -8.86
CA ALA A 46 5.46 -0.11 -8.62
C ALA A 46 6.42 0.54 -7.62
N ASP A 47 6.43 1.85 -7.61
CA ASP A 47 7.26 2.58 -6.66
C ASP A 47 6.70 2.51 -5.24
N LEU A 48 5.41 2.28 -5.13
CA LEU A 48 4.74 2.21 -3.84
C LEU A 48 3.54 1.29 -3.93
N ILE A 49 3.30 0.51 -2.88
CA ILE A 49 2.10 -0.29 -2.76
C ILE A 49 1.28 0.26 -1.61
N ILE A 50 -0.03 0.45 -1.84
CA ILE A 50 -0.96 0.78 -0.76
C ILE A 50 -1.90 -0.40 -0.67
N THR A 51 -1.90 -1.10 0.46
CA THR A 51 -2.68 -2.32 0.59
C THR A 51 -3.51 -2.37 1.84
N ASP A 52 -4.72 -2.90 1.69
CA ASP A 52 -5.55 -3.25 2.84
C ASP A 52 -4.91 -4.47 3.51
N LEU A 53 -5.09 -4.61 4.79
CA LEU A 53 -4.53 -5.74 5.53
C LEU A 53 -5.46 -6.93 5.61
N ILE A 54 -6.76 -6.71 5.50
CA ILE A 54 -7.73 -7.79 5.61
C ILE A 54 -8.46 -7.97 4.31
N MET A 55 -8.19 -9.04 3.61
CA MET A 55 -8.79 -9.33 2.32
C MET A 55 -9.08 -10.81 2.20
N PRO A 56 -10.09 -11.19 1.43
CA PRO A 56 -10.52 -12.58 1.38
C PRO A 56 -9.51 -13.59 0.83
N ASN A 57 -8.94 -13.39 -0.27
CA ASN A 57 -8.11 -14.43 -0.87
C ASN A 57 -6.71 -14.54 -0.32
N LYS A 58 -6.08 -13.45 -0.10
CA LYS A 58 -4.77 -13.44 0.50
C LYS A 58 -4.67 -12.16 1.30
N ASP A 59 -4.54 -12.28 2.59
CA ASP A 59 -4.56 -11.11 3.44
C ASP A 59 -3.32 -10.26 3.22
N GLY A 60 -3.42 -9.00 3.60
CA GLY A 60 -2.36 -8.05 3.36
C GLY A 60 -1.08 -8.36 4.11
N ILE A 61 -1.18 -8.96 5.28
CA ILE A 61 0.01 -9.32 6.06
C ILE A 61 0.80 -10.41 5.33
N GLY A 62 0.10 -11.45 4.89
CA GLY A 62 0.77 -12.54 4.15
C GLY A 62 1.39 -12.04 2.86
N MET A 63 0.69 -11.15 2.17
CA MET A 63 1.20 -10.56 0.95
C MET A 63 2.44 -9.72 1.23
N MET A 64 2.43 -8.92 2.30
CA MET A 64 3.58 -8.12 2.66
C MET A 64 4.80 -8.98 2.93
N LEU A 65 4.62 -10.07 3.66
CA LEU A 65 5.72 -10.97 3.97
C LEU A 65 6.29 -11.58 2.70
N GLU A 66 5.43 -12.00 1.81
CA GLU A 66 5.86 -12.59 0.55
C GLU A 66 6.61 -11.58 -0.31
N LEU A 67 6.09 -10.38 -0.43
CA LEU A 67 6.73 -9.34 -1.23
C LEU A 67 8.04 -8.88 -0.62
N LYS A 68 8.11 -8.75 0.69
CA LYS A 68 9.36 -8.34 1.33
C LYS A 68 10.45 -9.39 1.16
N LYS A 69 10.07 -10.64 1.12
CA LYS A 69 11.02 -11.71 0.91
C LYS A 69 11.57 -11.67 -0.51
N GLU A 70 10.74 -11.43 -1.46
CA GLU A 70 11.10 -11.40 -2.87
C GLU A 70 11.69 -10.06 -3.31
N PHE A 71 11.18 -8.98 -2.76
CA PHE A 71 11.61 -7.62 -3.10
C PHE A 71 11.89 -6.85 -1.80
N PRO A 72 13.05 -7.04 -1.18
CA PRO A 72 13.31 -6.45 0.14
C PRO A 72 13.14 -4.94 0.23
N ALA A 73 13.32 -4.25 -0.87
CA ALA A 73 13.19 -2.79 -0.88
C ALA A 73 11.78 -2.31 -1.20
N VAL A 74 10.80 -3.21 -1.29
CA VAL A 74 9.45 -2.78 -1.64
C VAL A 74 8.91 -1.80 -0.60
N ASN A 75 8.23 -0.77 -1.08
CA ASN A 75 7.73 0.31 -0.24
C ASN A 75 6.23 0.11 -0.08
N ILE A 76 5.76 -0.05 1.15
CA ILE A 76 4.36 -0.40 1.42
C ILE A 76 3.73 0.51 2.44
N ILE A 77 2.53 1.01 2.14
CA ILE A 77 1.67 1.66 3.11
C ILE A 77 0.52 0.71 3.37
N ALA A 78 0.25 0.43 4.64
CA ALA A 78 -0.82 -0.48 5.02
C ALA A 78 -2.07 0.28 5.44
N MET A 79 -3.24 -0.20 5.03
CA MET A 79 -4.51 0.36 5.46
C MET A 79 -5.25 -0.67 6.28
N SER A 80 -5.99 -0.24 7.29
CA SER A 80 -6.82 -1.15 8.07
C SER A 80 -8.24 -0.63 8.13
N GLY A 81 -9.19 -1.50 7.86
CA GLY A 81 -10.58 -1.16 7.95
C GLY A 81 -10.87 -0.84 9.35
N GLY A 82 -11.67 0.06 9.60
CA GLY A 82 -11.94 0.50 10.89
C GLY A 82 -12.62 -0.45 11.76
N GLY A 83 -12.19 -1.58 11.83
CA GLY A 83 -12.77 -2.49 12.69
C GLY A 83 -12.77 -1.93 14.05
N LEU A 84 -13.86 -1.95 14.67
CA LEU A 84 -13.97 -1.42 15.95
C LEU A 84 -13.04 -2.06 16.89
N ASN A 85 -12.68 -3.25 16.65
CA ASN A 85 -12.00 -4.01 17.63
C ASN A 85 -10.55 -4.13 17.54
N ARG A 86 -9.96 -3.77 16.41
CA ARG A 86 -8.57 -4.03 16.33
C ARG A 86 -7.76 -3.34 15.35
N PRO A 87 -8.10 -2.18 14.94
CA PRO A 87 -7.30 -1.48 13.97
C PRO A 87 -5.90 -1.21 14.46
N ASP A 88 -5.76 -0.86 15.69
CA ASP A 88 -4.43 -0.50 16.19
C ASP A 88 -3.47 -1.67 16.18
N GLY A 89 -3.95 -2.82 16.55
CA GLY A 89 -3.10 -4.00 16.57
C GLY A 89 -2.62 -4.40 15.20
N TYR A 90 -3.50 -4.35 14.22
CA TYR A 90 -3.12 -4.68 12.85
C TYR A 90 -2.13 -3.68 12.28
N LEU A 91 -2.37 -2.41 12.51
CA LEU A 91 -1.48 -1.38 11.96
C LEU A 91 -0.10 -1.45 12.59
N LEU A 92 -0.04 -1.69 13.90
CA LEU A 92 1.25 -1.81 14.56
C LEU A 92 2.01 -3.02 14.03
N GLY A 93 1.31 -4.12 13.84
CA GLY A 93 1.92 -5.32 13.28
C GLY A 93 2.47 -5.08 11.88
N ALA A 94 1.72 -4.34 11.07
CA ALA A 94 2.15 -4.05 9.71
C ALA A 94 3.44 -3.22 9.71
N LYS A 95 3.55 -2.27 10.61
CA LYS A 95 4.76 -1.48 10.70
C LYS A 95 5.95 -2.35 11.09
N LYS A 96 5.76 -3.24 12.02
CA LYS A 96 6.83 -4.15 12.42
C LYS A 96 7.25 -5.06 11.30
N LEU A 97 6.34 -5.38 10.38
CA LEU A 97 6.64 -6.24 9.26
C LEU A 97 7.15 -5.48 8.04
N GLY A 98 7.27 -4.18 8.15
CA GLY A 98 7.91 -3.42 7.09
C GLY A 98 7.11 -2.36 6.37
N ALA A 99 5.87 -2.12 6.77
CA ALA A 99 5.13 -1.01 6.16
C ALA A 99 5.75 0.29 6.64
N VAL A 100 5.99 1.20 5.71
CA VAL A 100 6.63 2.47 6.08
C VAL A 100 5.65 3.44 6.71
N HIS A 101 4.39 3.33 6.35
CA HIS A 101 3.32 4.13 6.95
C HIS A 101 2.06 3.30 7.06
N THR A 102 1.14 3.73 7.90
CA THR A 102 -0.14 3.06 8.05
C THR A 102 -1.25 4.09 8.00
N LEU A 103 -2.41 3.67 7.52
CA LEU A 103 -3.60 4.52 7.42
C LEU A 103 -4.80 3.77 7.96
N ALA A 104 -5.61 4.42 8.79
CA ALA A 104 -6.83 3.82 9.27
C ALA A 104 -7.98 4.26 8.36
N LYS A 105 -8.90 3.37 8.08
CA LYS A 105 -10.10 3.72 7.33
C LYS A 105 -11.13 4.30 8.29
N PRO A 106 -11.93 5.25 7.89
CA PRO A 106 -12.03 5.77 6.52
C PRO A 106 -10.84 6.66 6.17
N ILE A 107 -10.43 6.56 4.93
CA ILE A 107 -9.21 7.24 4.48
C ILE A 107 -9.44 8.75 4.39
N ASN A 108 -8.55 9.50 5.04
CA ASN A 108 -8.56 10.95 4.95
C ASN A 108 -7.67 11.34 3.77
N ARG A 109 -8.22 12.14 2.86
CA ARG A 109 -7.53 12.52 1.64
C ARG A 109 -6.20 13.23 1.91
N GLN A 110 -6.20 14.18 2.83
CA GLN A 110 -4.99 14.93 3.13
C GLN A 110 -3.92 14.05 3.75
N GLU A 111 -4.34 13.16 4.65
CA GLU A 111 -3.40 12.25 5.27
C GLU A 111 -2.84 11.27 4.24
N LEU A 112 -3.69 10.76 3.34
CA LEU A 112 -3.26 9.88 2.28
C LEU A 112 -2.16 10.55 1.45
N LEU A 113 -2.39 11.78 1.02
CA LEU A 113 -1.40 12.49 0.20
C LEU A 113 -0.12 12.74 0.96
N ARG A 114 -0.23 13.06 2.23
CA ARG A 114 0.95 13.31 3.06
C ARG A 114 1.81 12.06 3.19
N VAL A 115 1.19 10.92 3.53
CA VAL A 115 1.98 9.71 3.72
C VAL A 115 2.52 9.15 2.41
N VAL A 116 1.81 9.34 1.30
CA VAL A 116 2.30 8.91 0.00
C VAL A 116 3.54 9.71 -0.38
N LYS A 117 3.50 11.02 -0.23
CA LYS A 117 4.66 11.84 -0.54
C LYS A 117 5.84 11.47 0.35
N ASP A 118 5.56 11.24 1.62
CA ASP A 118 6.59 10.90 2.56
C ASP A 118 7.23 9.55 2.22
N ALA A 119 6.42 8.57 1.90
CA ALA A 119 6.91 7.26 1.54
C ALA A 119 7.75 7.30 0.26
N LEU A 120 7.31 8.03 -0.73
CA LEU A 120 8.05 8.11 -1.98
C LEU A 120 9.35 8.86 -1.84
N LYS A 121 9.36 9.87 -0.96
CA LYS A 121 10.54 10.61 -0.75
C LYS A 121 11.61 9.80 -0.06
N ALA A 122 11.22 8.97 0.88
CA ALA A 122 12.15 8.19 1.62
C ALA A 122 12.76 7.06 0.83
N THR A 123 12.16 6.65 -0.20
CA THR A 123 12.61 5.52 -0.88
C THR A 123 13.86 5.63 -1.50
N PRO A 124 14.08 5.46 -2.30
CA PRO A 124 15.20 5.18 -2.91
C PRO A 124 16.19 5.96 -2.89
N ALA A 125 15.84 6.87 -2.78
CA ALA A 125 16.77 7.69 -2.82
C ALA A 125 17.84 7.13 -2.19
N THR A 126 17.49 6.64 -1.35
CA THR A 126 18.40 6.15 -0.60
C THR A 126 19.04 5.22 -1.30
N ALA A 127 18.37 4.70 -1.80
CA ALA A 127 18.90 3.71 -2.37
C ALA A 127 19.90 4.15 -3.25
N ASP A 128 19.82 4.67 -3.48
CA ASP A 128 20.64 4.81 -4.37
C ASP A 128 21.69 5.33 -4.15
N SER A 129 21.52 5.56 -3.78
CA SER A 129 22.20 5.86 -3.84
C SER A 129 23.27 5.69 -3.62
N LYS A 130 23.29 5.64 -3.64
CA LYS A 130 24.08 5.47 -3.64
C LYS A 130 24.72 5.22 -3.53
#